data_62d3af58c899494732add18f81f5adbd
#
_entry.id   62d3af58c899494732add18f81f5adbd
#
_cell.length_a   1.000
_cell.length_b   1.000
_cell.length_c   1.000
_cell.angle_alpha   90.00
_cell.angle_beta   90.00
_cell.angle_gamma   90.00
#
_symmetry.space_group_name_H-M   'P 1'
#
loop_
_entity.id
_entity.type
_entity.pdbx_description
1 polymer ?
#
loop_
_entity_poly.entity_id
_entity_poly.type
_entity_poly.pdbx_seq_one_letter_code
_entity_poly.pdbx_strand_id
1 'polypeptide(L)'
;MSKVLYVDHEKCTGCRLCELVCAVSHDGISNPARSRIRVLKWEAEGIYIPMTCQQCQDAPCLNVCPVKAISQDQQLGRVSVDYDVCIGCRSCVSVCPFGAMNFNATDRRVMKCDVCDGDPQCVRFCDVKAVDYIDSGEIAITKSRKAAQRVSAAGKQASDLEAQI
;
A
#
# COMPACT_ATOMS: atom_id res chain seq x y z
N MET A 1 6.26 -15.90 -10.26
CA MET A 1 5.28 -15.60 -9.20
C MET A 1 5.23 -14.09 -9.04
N SER A 2 4.06 -13.49 -8.96
CA SER A 2 3.95 -12.03 -8.83
C SER A 2 4.21 -11.61 -7.38
N LYS A 3 5.07 -10.63 -7.17
CA LYS A 3 5.29 -10.00 -5.86
C LYS A 3 4.24 -8.93 -5.62
N VAL A 4 3.88 -8.72 -4.38
CA VAL A 4 2.91 -7.71 -3.96
C VAL A 4 3.42 -6.93 -2.76
N LEU A 5 2.97 -5.68 -2.65
CA LEU A 5 3.20 -4.88 -1.45
C LEU A 5 2.34 -5.44 -0.30
N TYR A 6 2.99 -5.92 0.72
CA TYR A 6 2.38 -6.39 1.96
C TYR A 6 2.52 -5.33 3.04
N VAL A 7 1.43 -5.06 3.76
CA VAL A 7 1.41 -4.09 4.86
C VAL A 7 1.14 -4.81 6.17
N ASP A 8 2.06 -4.64 7.12
CA ASP A 8 1.96 -5.06 8.50
C ASP A 8 1.75 -3.83 9.40
N HIS A 9 0.50 -3.44 9.60
CA HIS A 9 0.18 -2.24 10.37
C HIS A 9 0.61 -2.33 11.83
N GLU A 10 0.73 -3.54 12.42
CA GLU A 10 1.17 -3.74 13.81
C GLU A 10 2.63 -3.29 14.03
N LYS A 11 3.44 -3.30 12.98
CA LYS A 11 4.82 -2.80 13.02
C LYS A 11 4.95 -1.32 12.71
N CYS A 12 3.91 -0.69 12.17
CA CYS A 12 4.02 0.68 11.70
C CYS A 12 4.10 1.66 12.87
N THR A 13 5.13 2.49 12.87
CA THR A 13 5.35 3.54 13.88
C THR A 13 4.79 4.91 13.48
N GLY A 14 4.17 5.01 12.30
CA GLY A 14 3.63 6.28 11.81
C GLY A 14 4.69 7.31 11.39
N CYS A 15 5.94 6.92 11.18
CA CYS A 15 7.04 7.84 10.86
C CYS A 15 6.90 8.55 9.50
N ARG A 16 6.07 8.03 8.58
CA ARG A 16 5.77 8.58 7.24
C ARG A 16 6.97 8.65 6.28
N LEU A 17 8.09 8.02 6.60
CA LEU A 17 9.26 8.00 5.72
C LEU A 17 8.92 7.38 4.35
N CYS A 18 8.04 6.37 4.32
CA CYS A 18 7.54 5.77 3.08
C CYS A 18 6.83 6.78 2.17
N GLU A 19 6.12 7.78 2.73
CA GLU A 19 5.49 8.85 1.95
C GLU A 19 6.54 9.80 1.36
N LEU A 20 7.53 10.20 2.16
CA LEU A 20 8.59 11.10 1.71
C LEU A 20 9.41 10.48 0.57
N VAL A 21 9.89 9.25 0.75
CA VAL A 21 10.70 8.59 -0.28
C VAL A 21 9.90 8.31 -1.55
N CYS A 22 8.59 8.00 -1.43
CA CYS A 22 7.72 7.84 -2.58
C CYS A 22 7.58 9.14 -3.38
N ALA A 23 7.38 10.27 -2.71
CA ALA A 23 7.27 11.58 -3.34
C ALA A 23 8.59 12.00 -4.00
N VAL A 24 9.72 11.81 -3.32
CA VAL A 24 11.05 12.14 -3.85
C VAL A 24 11.38 11.28 -5.08
N SER A 25 11.11 9.97 -5.02
CA SER A 25 11.43 9.06 -6.13
C SER A 25 10.64 9.35 -7.40
N HIS A 26 9.39 9.80 -7.28
CA HIS A 26 8.52 10.00 -8.43
C HIS A 26 8.48 11.46 -8.92
N ASP A 27 8.55 12.40 -8.02
CA ASP A 27 8.35 13.83 -8.33
C ASP A 27 9.58 14.70 -7.98
N GLY A 28 10.64 14.12 -7.41
CA GLY A 28 11.85 14.85 -7.00
C GLY A 28 11.63 15.83 -5.83
N ILE A 29 10.46 15.80 -5.18
CA ILE A 29 10.06 16.78 -4.17
C ILE A 29 9.70 16.07 -2.88
N SER A 30 10.24 16.53 -1.75
CA SER A 30 9.89 16.04 -0.41
C SER A 30 8.54 16.61 0.04
N ASN A 31 7.45 16.06 -0.49
CA ASN A 31 6.08 16.47 -0.18
C ASN A 31 5.18 15.25 -0.02
N PRO A 32 4.72 14.90 1.21
CA PRO A 32 3.84 13.75 1.45
C PRO A 32 2.54 13.78 0.64
N ALA A 33 2.02 14.96 0.28
CA ALA A 33 0.81 15.08 -0.52
C ALA A 33 0.97 14.51 -1.95
N ARG A 34 2.21 14.39 -2.42
CA ARG A 34 2.57 13.79 -3.72
C ARG A 34 2.88 12.30 -3.65
N SER A 35 2.78 11.72 -2.46
CA SER A 35 3.03 10.28 -2.28
C SER A 35 1.89 9.43 -2.83
N ARG A 36 2.26 8.25 -3.34
CA ARG A 36 1.35 7.19 -3.81
C ARG A 36 1.04 6.15 -2.73
N ILE A 37 1.69 6.25 -1.57
CA ILE A 37 1.39 5.55 -0.33
C ILE A 37 1.01 6.59 0.73
N ARG A 38 0.02 6.29 1.57
CA ARG A 38 -0.43 7.19 2.64
C ARG A 38 -0.53 6.45 3.96
N VAL A 39 -0.02 7.05 5.02
CA VAL A 39 -0.15 6.52 6.38
C VAL A 39 -1.33 7.19 7.05
N LEU A 40 -2.42 6.45 7.20
CA LEU A 40 -3.56 6.87 8.00
C LEU A 40 -3.21 6.73 9.47
N LYS A 41 -3.56 7.73 10.27
CA LYS A 41 -3.15 7.83 11.68
C LYS A 41 -4.35 8.04 12.57
N TRP A 42 -4.42 7.25 13.62
CA TRP A 42 -5.28 7.44 14.77
C TRP A 42 -4.37 7.66 15.98
N GLU A 43 -3.97 8.91 16.19
CA GLU A 43 -2.94 9.28 17.17
C GLU A 43 -3.33 8.91 18.61
N ALA A 44 -4.64 9.04 18.95
CA ALA A 44 -5.13 8.71 20.29
C ALA A 44 -5.04 7.20 20.60
N GLU A 45 -5.18 6.36 19.59
CA GLU A 45 -5.13 4.90 19.70
C GLU A 45 -3.74 4.33 19.40
N GLY A 46 -2.81 5.17 18.91
CA GLY A 46 -1.48 4.73 18.48
C GLY A 46 -1.52 3.81 17.25
N ILE A 47 -2.57 3.90 16.42
CA ILE A 47 -2.76 3.06 15.24
C ILE A 47 -2.29 3.81 13.99
N TYR A 48 -1.43 3.16 13.22
CA TYR A 48 -0.87 3.71 11.97
C TYR A 48 -0.97 2.68 10.86
N ILE A 49 -1.69 3.00 9.79
CA ILE A 49 -1.95 2.06 8.69
C ILE A 49 -1.44 2.63 7.38
N PRO A 50 -0.35 2.11 6.81
CA PRO A 50 0.08 2.44 5.47
C PRO A 50 -0.93 1.93 4.43
N MET A 51 -1.53 2.84 3.69
CA MET A 51 -2.44 2.51 2.59
C MET A 51 -1.74 2.67 1.26
N THR A 52 -1.79 1.63 0.43
CA THR A 52 -1.19 1.62 -0.91
C THR A 52 -2.11 0.93 -1.91
N CYS A 53 -1.81 1.08 -3.20
CA CYS A 53 -2.54 0.40 -4.26
C CYS A 53 -2.39 -1.12 -4.12
N GLN A 54 -3.52 -1.84 -4.19
CA GLN A 54 -3.57 -3.29 -4.04
C GLN A 54 -3.21 -4.04 -5.33
N GLN A 55 -2.92 -3.34 -6.44
CA GLN A 55 -2.61 -3.94 -7.73
C GLN A 55 -3.61 -5.04 -8.13
N CYS A 56 -4.91 -4.70 -8.10
CA CYS A 56 -6.02 -5.63 -8.27
C CYS A 56 -5.90 -6.42 -9.58
N GLN A 57 -6.24 -7.71 -9.55
CA GLN A 57 -6.30 -8.55 -10.75
C GLN A 57 -7.42 -8.07 -11.69
N ASP A 58 -8.60 -7.82 -11.14
CA ASP A 58 -9.70 -7.14 -11.83
C ASP A 58 -9.74 -5.69 -11.34
N ALA A 59 -9.01 -4.84 -12.06
CA ALA A 59 -8.77 -3.46 -11.65
C ALA A 59 -9.91 -2.53 -12.10
N PRO A 60 -10.81 -2.06 -11.21
CA PRO A 60 -11.91 -1.16 -11.60
C PRO A 60 -11.42 0.12 -12.26
N CYS A 61 -10.25 0.62 -11.84
CA CYS A 61 -9.65 1.82 -12.41
C CYS A 61 -9.24 1.65 -13.89
N LEU A 62 -8.86 0.44 -14.30
CA LEU A 62 -8.56 0.12 -15.69
C LEU A 62 -9.84 0.12 -16.53
N ASN A 63 -10.89 -0.53 -16.02
CA ASN A 63 -12.14 -0.71 -16.73
C ASN A 63 -12.89 0.63 -16.96
N VAL A 64 -12.77 1.58 -16.04
CA VAL A 64 -13.46 2.87 -16.11
C VAL A 64 -12.71 3.91 -16.95
N CYS A 65 -11.46 3.66 -17.37
CA CYS A 65 -10.65 4.66 -18.04
C CYS A 65 -11.13 4.91 -19.49
N PRO A 66 -11.70 6.10 -19.82
CA PRO A 66 -12.30 6.36 -21.12
C PRO A 66 -11.26 6.40 -22.25
N VAL A 67 -10.03 6.79 -21.92
CA VAL A 67 -8.91 6.91 -22.89
C VAL A 67 -7.95 5.72 -22.81
N LYS A 68 -8.27 4.69 -22.00
CA LYS A 68 -7.42 3.48 -21.81
C LYS A 68 -5.97 3.80 -21.40
N ALA A 69 -5.76 4.87 -20.66
CA ALA A 69 -4.46 5.25 -20.14
C ALA A 69 -3.96 4.35 -19.00
N ILE A 70 -4.78 3.40 -18.52
CA ILE A 70 -4.42 2.47 -17.46
C ILE A 70 -4.27 1.09 -18.08
N SER A 71 -3.15 0.44 -17.81
CA SER A 71 -2.83 -0.90 -18.31
C SER A 71 -2.33 -1.80 -17.19
N GLN A 72 -2.40 -3.10 -17.40
CA GLN A 72 -1.87 -4.11 -16.49
C GLN A 72 -0.66 -4.80 -17.11
N ASP A 73 0.48 -4.70 -16.43
CA ASP A 73 1.68 -5.45 -16.76
C ASP A 73 1.59 -6.84 -16.11
N GLN A 74 1.51 -7.88 -16.93
CA GLN A 74 1.38 -9.25 -16.45
C GLN A 74 2.69 -9.82 -15.87
N GLN A 75 3.84 -9.29 -16.24
CA GLN A 75 5.14 -9.78 -15.76
C GLN A 75 5.36 -9.36 -14.31
N LEU A 76 5.11 -8.09 -14.00
CA LEU A 76 5.24 -7.54 -12.64
C LEU A 76 3.93 -7.61 -11.84
N GLY A 77 2.82 -8.01 -12.46
CA GLY A 77 1.51 -8.05 -11.82
C GLY A 77 1.02 -6.67 -11.37
N ARG A 78 1.50 -5.60 -12.02
CA ARG A 78 1.17 -4.21 -11.67
C ARG A 78 0.18 -3.57 -12.62
N VAL A 79 -0.57 -2.63 -12.11
CA VAL A 79 -1.44 -1.74 -12.89
C VAL A 79 -0.78 -0.36 -12.92
N SER A 80 -0.47 0.15 -14.10
CA SER A 80 0.23 1.43 -14.32
C SER A 80 -0.63 2.43 -15.09
N VAL A 81 -0.25 3.70 -15.03
CA VAL A 81 -0.89 4.80 -15.75
C VAL A 81 0.08 5.35 -16.79
N ASP A 82 -0.34 5.38 -18.04
CA ASP A 82 0.34 6.12 -19.09
C ASP A 82 -0.04 7.60 -18.99
N TYR A 83 0.90 8.40 -18.56
CA TYR A 83 0.68 9.84 -18.33
C TYR A 83 0.67 10.68 -19.61
N ASP A 84 1.09 10.13 -20.74
CA ASP A 84 1.02 10.82 -22.04
C ASP A 84 -0.39 10.74 -22.64
N VAL A 85 -1.11 9.68 -22.31
CA VAL A 85 -2.50 9.45 -22.73
C VAL A 85 -3.51 9.97 -21.69
N CYS A 86 -3.13 10.07 -20.41
CA CYS A 86 -4.03 10.40 -19.31
C CYS A 86 -4.54 11.85 -19.40
N ILE A 87 -5.87 12.02 -19.48
CA ILE A 87 -6.55 13.33 -19.54
C ILE A 87 -6.92 13.91 -18.16
N GLY A 88 -6.60 13.22 -17.07
CA GLY A 88 -6.88 13.68 -15.70
C GLY A 88 -8.37 13.75 -15.34
N CYS A 89 -9.24 12.95 -15.94
CA CYS A 89 -10.70 12.96 -15.71
C CYS A 89 -11.13 12.48 -14.32
N ARG A 90 -10.26 11.84 -13.54
CA ARG A 90 -10.48 11.36 -12.16
C ARG A 90 -11.45 10.19 -12.01
N SER A 91 -12.02 9.63 -13.07
CA SER A 91 -12.94 8.49 -12.97
C SER A 91 -12.32 7.31 -12.20
N CYS A 92 -11.02 7.05 -12.41
CA CYS A 92 -10.28 6.01 -11.69
C CYS A 92 -10.12 6.30 -10.18
N VAL A 93 -10.10 7.56 -9.78
CA VAL A 93 -10.06 7.96 -8.36
C VAL A 93 -11.40 7.63 -7.69
N SER A 94 -12.51 7.93 -8.37
CA SER A 94 -13.86 7.72 -7.83
C SER A 94 -14.24 6.25 -7.65
N VAL A 95 -13.74 5.35 -8.53
CA VAL A 95 -14.09 3.92 -8.47
C VAL A 95 -13.14 3.07 -7.63
N CYS A 96 -12.04 3.63 -7.12
CA CYS A 96 -11.09 2.86 -6.34
C CYS A 96 -11.67 2.51 -4.97
N PRO A 97 -11.94 1.20 -4.68
CA PRO A 97 -12.57 0.80 -3.42
C PRO A 97 -11.66 0.99 -2.20
N PHE A 98 -10.35 1.14 -2.44
CA PHE A 98 -9.34 1.31 -1.38
C PHE A 98 -8.92 2.77 -1.20
N GLY A 99 -9.44 3.72 -2.00
CA GLY A 99 -8.99 5.11 -1.98
C GLY A 99 -7.49 5.29 -2.26
N ALA A 100 -6.88 4.32 -2.93
CA ALA A 100 -5.43 4.30 -3.18
C ALA A 100 -4.99 5.13 -4.39
N MET A 101 -5.94 5.68 -5.14
CA MET A 101 -5.67 6.61 -6.22
C MET A 101 -5.93 8.05 -5.75
N ASN A 102 -4.97 8.92 -5.99
CA ASN A 102 -5.07 10.33 -5.66
C ASN A 102 -4.97 11.20 -6.93
N PHE A 103 -5.27 12.47 -6.79
CA PHE A 103 -5.16 13.44 -7.86
C PHE A 103 -4.33 14.64 -7.40
N ASN A 104 -3.30 14.96 -8.18
CA ASN A 104 -2.53 16.18 -7.99
C ASN A 104 -3.17 17.30 -8.82
N ALA A 105 -3.73 18.29 -8.15
CA ALA A 105 -4.41 19.40 -8.80
C ALA A 105 -3.42 20.34 -9.53
N THR A 106 -2.20 20.47 -9.04
CA THR A 106 -1.17 21.32 -9.65
C THR A 106 -0.74 20.80 -11.02
N ASP A 107 -0.44 19.51 -11.10
CA ASP A 107 0.02 18.86 -12.33
C ASP A 107 -1.15 18.30 -13.16
N ARG A 108 -2.38 18.37 -12.62
CA ARG A 108 -3.60 17.80 -13.20
C ARG A 108 -3.47 16.32 -13.56
N ARG A 109 -2.73 15.57 -12.75
CA ARG A 109 -2.43 14.15 -12.96
C ARG A 109 -2.97 13.29 -11.82
N VAL A 110 -3.44 12.09 -12.15
CA VAL A 110 -3.74 11.06 -11.15
C VAL A 110 -2.42 10.50 -10.62
N MET A 111 -2.41 10.16 -9.33
CA MET A 111 -1.25 9.53 -8.69
C MET A 111 -1.63 8.10 -8.30
N LYS A 112 -0.92 7.14 -8.85
CA LYS A 112 -1.12 5.71 -8.61
C LYS A 112 0.23 5.03 -8.34
N CYS A 113 0.25 4.15 -7.35
CA CYS A 113 1.42 3.32 -7.10
C CYS A 113 1.66 2.37 -8.28
N ASP A 114 2.86 2.38 -8.80
CA ASP A 114 3.38 1.54 -9.90
C ASP A 114 4.40 0.51 -9.42
N VAL A 115 4.52 0.37 -8.09
CA VAL A 115 5.50 -0.50 -7.43
C VAL A 115 6.95 -0.12 -7.78
N CYS A 116 7.18 1.12 -8.22
CA CYS A 116 8.49 1.64 -8.64
C CYS A 116 9.20 0.67 -9.61
N ASP A 117 8.51 0.19 -10.64
CA ASP A 117 9.02 -0.76 -11.64
C ASP A 117 9.60 -2.07 -11.05
N GLY A 118 9.13 -2.48 -9.87
CA GLY A 118 9.56 -3.71 -9.19
C GLY A 118 10.61 -3.51 -8.07
N ASP A 119 11.04 -2.28 -7.82
CA ASP A 119 11.94 -1.90 -6.70
C ASP A 119 11.29 -0.84 -5.80
N PRO A 120 10.30 -1.22 -4.98
CA PRO A 120 9.50 -0.28 -4.21
C PRO A 120 10.32 0.44 -3.13
N GLN A 121 10.53 1.74 -3.31
CA GLN A 121 11.34 2.56 -2.41
C GLN A 121 10.76 2.65 -0.99
N CYS A 122 9.43 2.62 -0.85
CA CYS A 122 8.77 2.59 0.45
C CYS A 122 9.14 1.35 1.29
N VAL A 123 9.46 0.22 0.65
CA VAL A 123 9.95 -1.00 1.32
C VAL A 123 11.41 -0.83 1.74
N ARG A 124 12.22 -0.29 0.85
CA ARG A 124 13.66 -0.10 1.05
C ARG A 124 13.97 0.75 2.29
N PHE A 125 13.19 1.80 2.49
CA PHE A 125 13.36 2.78 3.58
C PHE A 125 12.46 2.51 4.79
N CYS A 126 11.78 1.36 4.87
CA CYS A 126 10.99 0.99 6.03
C CYS A 126 11.83 0.16 7.01
N ASP A 127 12.45 0.80 7.99
CA ASP A 127 13.32 0.13 8.96
C ASP A 127 12.59 -0.94 9.78
N VAL A 128 11.34 -0.67 10.14
CA VAL A 128 10.52 -1.60 10.95
C VAL A 128 9.84 -2.69 10.11
N LYS A 129 10.04 -2.70 8.78
CA LYS A 129 9.42 -3.65 7.85
C LYS A 129 7.90 -3.74 8.01
N ALA A 130 7.25 -2.59 8.20
CA ALA A 130 5.80 -2.46 8.18
C ALA A 130 5.24 -2.49 6.74
N VAL A 131 6.06 -2.16 5.76
CA VAL A 131 5.78 -2.34 4.33
C VAL A 131 6.85 -3.26 3.77
N ASP A 132 6.43 -4.31 3.07
CA ASP A 132 7.33 -5.30 2.48
C ASP A 132 6.88 -5.67 1.05
N TYR A 133 7.77 -6.29 0.27
CA TYR A 133 7.49 -6.70 -1.11
C TYR A 133 7.76 -8.18 -1.25
N ILE A 134 6.72 -8.99 -1.07
CA ILE A 134 6.80 -10.44 -0.91
C ILE A 134 6.05 -11.17 -2.04
N ASP A 135 6.39 -12.42 -2.24
CA ASP A 135 5.64 -13.30 -3.15
C ASP A 135 4.21 -13.49 -2.67
N SER A 136 3.27 -13.44 -3.62
CA SER A 136 1.84 -13.62 -3.31
C SER A 136 1.53 -14.94 -2.60
N GLY A 137 2.29 -16.00 -2.88
CA GLY A 137 2.19 -17.30 -2.21
C GLY A 137 2.61 -17.26 -0.73
N GLU A 138 3.51 -16.37 -0.34
CA GLU A 138 3.98 -16.25 1.05
C GLU A 138 2.99 -15.53 1.98
N ILE A 139 2.04 -14.77 1.42
CA ILE A 139 1.06 -14.01 2.21
C ILE A 139 0.22 -14.93 3.09
N ALA A 140 -0.27 -16.05 2.53
CA ALA A 140 -1.10 -16.99 3.27
C ALA A 140 -0.35 -17.57 4.47
N ILE A 141 0.91 -17.97 4.26
CA ILE A 141 1.77 -18.52 5.32
C ILE A 141 2.04 -17.47 6.39
N THR A 142 2.36 -16.24 5.99
CA THR A 142 2.62 -15.13 6.92
C THR A 142 1.39 -14.80 7.76
N LYS A 143 0.20 -14.73 7.14
CA LYS A 143 -1.06 -14.52 7.85
C LYS A 143 -1.39 -15.66 8.80
N SER A 144 -1.20 -16.92 8.39
CA SER A 144 -1.44 -18.08 9.22
C SER A 144 -0.52 -18.11 10.45
N ARG A 145 0.77 -17.80 10.27
CA ARG A 145 1.73 -17.70 11.38
C ARG A 145 1.32 -16.61 12.38
N LYS A 146 0.93 -15.44 11.91
CA LYS A 146 0.45 -14.34 12.78
C LYS A 146 -0.84 -14.73 13.54
N ALA A 147 -1.79 -15.36 12.87
CA ALA A 147 -3.01 -15.83 13.50
C ALA A 147 -2.70 -16.84 14.63
N ALA A 148 -1.80 -17.80 14.36
CA ALA A 148 -1.35 -18.76 15.37
C ALA A 148 -0.65 -18.09 16.56
N GLN A 149 0.19 -17.08 16.33
CA GLN A 149 0.83 -16.30 17.41
C GLN A 149 -0.19 -15.57 18.29
N ARG A 150 -1.23 -14.97 17.69
CA ARG A 150 -2.31 -14.30 18.44
C ARG A 150 -3.09 -15.30 19.32
N VAL A 151 -3.44 -16.46 18.77
CA VAL A 151 -4.12 -17.52 19.54
C VAL A 151 -3.25 -18.01 20.69
N SER A 152 -1.95 -18.24 20.46
CA SER A 152 -1.00 -18.65 21.49
C SER A 152 -0.83 -17.60 22.59
N ALA A 153 -0.76 -16.33 22.23
CA ALA A 153 -0.66 -15.23 23.19
C ALA A 153 -1.92 -15.09 24.04
N ALA A 154 -3.10 -15.19 23.43
CA ALA A 154 -4.38 -15.17 24.14
C ALA A 154 -4.52 -16.35 25.11
N GLY A 155 -4.07 -17.55 24.73
CA GLY A 155 -4.06 -18.73 25.60
C GLY A 155 -3.16 -18.55 26.83
N LYS A 156 -1.98 -17.95 26.66
CA LYS A 156 -1.08 -17.64 27.80
C LYS A 156 -1.68 -16.62 28.75
N GLN A 157 -2.28 -15.54 28.23
CA GLN A 157 -2.94 -14.54 29.08
C GLN A 157 -4.10 -15.14 29.90
N ALA A 158 -4.89 -16.07 29.32
CA ALA A 158 -5.96 -16.74 30.02
C ALA A 158 -5.42 -17.63 31.17
N SER A 159 -4.36 -18.41 30.92
CA SER A 159 -3.75 -19.26 31.95
C SER A 159 -3.09 -18.44 33.07
N ASP A 160 -2.50 -17.30 32.78
CA ASP A 160 -1.89 -16.40 33.77
C ASP A 160 -2.97 -15.76 34.67
N LEU A 161 -4.15 -15.45 34.13
CA LEU A 161 -5.27 -14.94 34.90
C LEU A 161 -5.86 -16.03 35.86
N GLU A 162 -5.99 -17.28 35.38
CA GLU A 162 -6.46 -18.40 36.19
C GLU A 162 -5.48 -18.72 37.33
N ALA A 163 -4.20 -18.55 37.14
CA ALA A 163 -3.18 -18.77 38.16
C ALA A 163 -3.14 -17.68 39.26
N GLN A 164 -3.81 -16.55 39.05
CA GLN A 164 -3.91 -15.45 40.04
C GLN A 164 -5.18 -15.48 40.90
N ILE A 165 -6.08 -16.43 40.68
CA ILE A 165 -7.29 -16.66 41.44
C ILE A 165 -7.05 -17.80 42.43
#